data_4f7b7a85bc0a7fa39bd00a2adf9169c9
#
_entry.id   4f7b7a85bc0a7fa39bd00a2adf9169c9
#
_cell.length_a   1.000
_cell.length_b   1.000
_cell.length_c   1.000
_cell.angle_alpha   90.00
_cell.angle_beta   90.00
_cell.angle_gamma   90.00
#
_symmetry.space_group_name_H-M   'P 1'
#
loop_
_entity.id
_entity.type
_entity.pdbx_description
1 polymer ?
#
loop_
_entity_poly.entity_id
_entity_poly.type
_entity_poly.pdbx_seq_one_letter_code
_entity_poly.pdbx_strand_id
1 'polypeptide(L)'
;HHVFARVSPEEKHAIIGCLEKQFEVGFLGEGINDAPGLKIANVGIVVQGASDIAREAADVVLLHQSLEVIIGGIREGREVFANTLKYIKATLASNFGNFYAVAISSFFIPTLPMLPIQILLLNLLSDFPMIAVATDAVDKEELLSPRSYHVRDIIKLATLLGIVSTLFDFMFFGLFFRGDAAILQTNWFVGSILTELVFIYSIRTKLPFWRARRPSTLLTGLTVSAAITTIVLPYTRIGQTAFHFHPPSTAHLVMIFSLVATYFVTTELAKLGYERFVSPIKSR
;
A
#
# COMPACT_ATOMS: atom_id res chain seq x y z
N HIS A 1 16.66 20.33 28.78
CA HIS A 1 17.33 21.48 28.18
C HIS A 1 17.32 21.34 26.67
N HIS A 2 17.09 22.43 25.96
CA HIS A 2 17.00 22.44 24.50
C HIS A 2 18.22 23.11 23.85
N VAL A 3 19.19 23.57 24.62
CA VAL A 3 20.40 24.24 24.13
C VAL A 3 21.61 23.69 24.86
N PHE A 4 22.59 23.23 24.10
CA PHE A 4 23.89 22.78 24.55
C PHE A 4 24.94 23.65 23.88
N ALA A 5 25.80 24.31 24.65
CA ALA A 5 26.81 25.24 24.16
C ALA A 5 28.21 24.77 24.54
N ARG A 6 29.18 25.00 23.63
CA ARG A 6 30.61 24.66 23.82
C ARG A 6 30.86 23.16 24.09
N VAL A 7 30.05 22.29 23.39
CA VAL A 7 30.19 20.84 23.51
C VAL A 7 31.31 20.29 22.63
N SER A 8 32.08 19.34 23.17
CA SER A 8 33.09 18.60 22.41
C SER A 8 32.46 17.60 21.45
N PRO A 9 33.21 17.04 20.48
CA PRO A 9 32.69 15.97 19.60
C PRO A 9 32.17 14.76 20.37
N GLU A 10 32.85 14.37 21.46
CA GLU A 10 32.45 13.24 22.32
C GLU A 10 31.14 13.53 23.06
N GLU A 11 30.97 14.75 23.54
CA GLU A 11 29.73 15.19 24.17
C GLU A 11 28.57 15.25 23.18
N LYS A 12 28.81 15.72 21.94
CA LYS A 12 27.81 15.67 20.86
C LYS A 12 27.34 14.25 20.62
N HIS A 13 28.29 13.32 20.46
CA HIS A 13 28.01 11.91 20.29
C HIS A 13 27.17 11.34 21.46
N ALA A 14 27.53 11.65 22.71
CA ALA A 14 26.79 11.21 23.90
C ALA A 14 25.37 11.79 23.95
N ILE A 15 25.19 13.06 23.58
CA ILE A 15 23.87 13.72 23.53
C ILE A 15 22.98 13.06 22.49
N ILE A 16 23.49 12.83 21.27
CA ILE A 16 22.77 12.17 20.20
C ILE A 16 22.35 10.77 20.65
N GLY A 17 23.27 9.95 21.17
CA GLY A 17 22.95 8.61 21.66
C GLY A 17 21.96 8.57 22.83
N CYS A 18 21.87 9.64 23.65
CA CYS A 18 20.84 9.79 24.66
C CYS A 18 19.47 10.13 24.06
N LEU A 19 19.43 10.95 23.00
CA LEU A 19 18.21 11.36 22.31
C LEU A 19 17.62 10.21 21.51
N GLU A 20 18.44 9.38 20.87
CA GLU A 20 18.00 8.22 20.07
C GLU A 20 17.23 7.17 20.88
N LYS A 21 17.39 7.14 22.19
CA LYS A 21 16.61 6.25 23.05
C LYS A 21 15.11 6.59 23.06
N GLN A 22 14.74 7.81 22.66
CA GLN A 22 13.36 8.31 22.74
C GLN A 22 12.87 8.90 21.41
N PHE A 23 13.76 9.30 20.53
CA PHE A 23 13.45 10.02 19.30
C PHE A 23 14.24 9.48 18.12
N GLU A 24 13.70 9.62 16.92
CA GLU A 24 14.48 9.56 15.68
C GLU A 24 15.23 10.89 15.52
N VAL A 25 16.54 10.83 15.53
CA VAL A 25 17.41 12.00 15.59
C VAL A 25 17.99 12.33 14.21
N GLY A 26 17.65 13.50 13.68
CA GLY A 26 18.39 14.11 12.57
C GLY A 26 19.46 15.05 13.11
N PHE A 27 20.71 14.86 12.70
CA PHE A 27 21.82 15.71 13.10
C PHE A 27 22.38 16.47 11.92
N LEU A 28 22.39 17.81 12.01
CA LEU A 28 22.97 18.69 11.00
C LEU A 28 24.39 19.09 11.42
N GLY A 29 25.38 18.74 10.61
CA GLY A 29 26.79 19.10 10.81
C GLY A 29 27.44 19.60 9.53
N GLU A 30 28.61 20.19 9.63
CA GLU A 30 29.38 20.69 8.44
C GLU A 30 30.87 20.46 8.55
N GLY A 31 31.39 20.23 9.76
CA GLY A 31 32.82 20.13 10.03
C GLY A 31 33.32 18.70 10.26
N ILE A 32 34.64 18.52 10.22
CA ILE A 32 35.32 17.24 10.53
C ILE A 32 34.93 16.75 11.94
N ASN A 33 34.80 17.68 12.89
CA ASN A 33 34.42 17.38 14.28
C ASN A 33 32.98 16.86 14.46
N ASP A 34 32.15 17.01 13.42
CA ASP A 34 30.75 16.55 13.45
C ASP A 34 30.61 15.12 12.91
N ALA A 35 31.62 14.58 12.24
CA ALA A 35 31.58 13.25 11.62
C ALA A 35 31.16 12.13 12.59
N PRO A 36 31.64 12.06 13.85
CA PRO A 36 31.14 11.05 14.80
C PRO A 36 29.64 11.22 15.14
N GLY A 37 29.16 12.45 15.25
CA GLY A 37 27.77 12.75 15.48
C GLY A 37 26.89 12.44 14.26
N LEU A 38 27.34 12.75 13.05
CA LEU A 38 26.67 12.42 11.80
C LEU A 38 26.48 10.91 11.62
N LYS A 39 27.49 10.14 12.02
CA LYS A 39 27.48 8.68 11.85
C LYS A 39 26.62 7.93 12.87
N ILE A 40 26.43 8.49 14.07
CA ILE A 40 25.57 7.87 15.08
C ILE A 40 24.11 8.27 14.92
N ALA A 41 23.83 9.47 14.43
CA ALA A 41 22.44 9.94 14.24
C ALA A 41 21.67 9.02 13.29
N ASN A 42 20.37 8.87 13.53
CA ASN A 42 19.48 8.11 12.63
C ASN A 42 19.49 8.69 11.21
N VAL A 43 19.68 10.01 11.08
CA VAL A 43 19.89 10.69 9.80
C VAL A 43 20.96 11.76 9.95
N GLY A 44 22.13 11.53 9.41
CA GLY A 44 23.21 12.52 9.29
C GLY A 44 22.96 13.46 8.12
N ILE A 45 22.94 14.76 8.36
CA ILE A 45 22.63 15.78 7.35
C ILE A 45 23.81 16.76 7.27
N VAL A 46 24.25 17.08 6.06
CA VAL A 46 25.27 18.12 5.82
C VAL A 46 24.82 19.06 4.72
N VAL A 47 25.46 20.22 4.66
CA VAL A 47 25.30 21.19 3.56
C VAL A 47 26.38 20.95 2.48
N GLN A 48 26.13 21.42 1.27
CA GLN A 48 27.02 21.24 0.12
C GLN A 48 28.47 21.74 0.37
N GLY A 49 28.67 22.75 1.22
CA GLY A 49 29.97 23.29 1.60
C GLY A 49 30.66 22.56 2.76
N ALA A 50 30.11 21.47 3.26
CA ALA A 50 30.70 20.70 4.34
C ALA A 50 32.01 20.04 3.94
N SER A 51 32.85 19.72 4.93
CA SER A 51 34.13 19.00 4.71
C SER A 51 33.87 17.62 4.10
N ASP A 52 34.85 17.10 3.34
CA ASP A 52 34.72 15.79 2.68
C ASP A 52 34.45 14.68 3.70
N ILE A 53 35.10 14.73 4.87
CA ILE A 53 34.90 13.76 5.95
C ILE A 53 33.44 13.82 6.50
N ALA A 54 32.91 15.03 6.67
CA ALA A 54 31.49 15.19 7.12
C ALA A 54 30.54 14.71 6.05
N ARG A 55 30.81 14.97 4.76
CA ARG A 55 29.99 14.50 3.63
C ARG A 55 29.97 12.98 3.51
N GLU A 56 31.11 12.32 3.74
CA GLU A 56 31.23 10.87 3.73
C GLU A 56 30.50 10.21 4.92
N ALA A 57 30.41 10.92 6.05
CA ALA A 57 29.71 10.44 7.24
C ALA A 57 28.18 10.70 7.21
N ALA A 58 27.67 11.50 6.28
CA ALA A 58 26.27 11.92 6.21
C ALA A 58 25.45 11.05 5.27
N ASP A 59 24.15 10.93 5.58
CA ASP A 59 23.15 10.27 4.73
C ASP A 59 22.56 11.21 3.70
N VAL A 60 22.49 12.52 4.02
CA VAL A 60 21.83 13.54 3.19
C VAL A 60 22.75 14.74 3.02
N VAL A 61 22.90 15.21 1.77
CA VAL A 61 23.61 16.46 1.44
C VAL A 61 22.60 17.49 0.95
N LEU A 62 22.44 18.59 1.70
CA LEU A 62 21.58 19.70 1.31
C LEU A 62 22.28 20.59 0.28
N LEU A 63 21.68 20.77 -0.89
CA LEU A 63 22.21 21.65 -1.93
C LEU A 63 22.00 23.13 -1.59
N HIS A 64 21.08 23.44 -0.71
CA HIS A 64 20.81 24.79 -0.22
C HIS A 64 20.86 24.85 1.30
N GLN A 65 21.48 25.87 1.85
CA GLN A 65 21.59 26.11 3.30
C GLN A 65 20.28 26.71 3.84
N SER A 66 19.23 25.88 3.94
CA SER A 66 17.95 26.30 4.46
C SER A 66 17.32 25.23 5.35
N LEU A 67 16.90 25.62 6.56
CA LEU A 67 16.13 24.75 7.46
C LEU A 67 14.76 24.40 6.88
N GLU A 68 14.19 25.23 6.01
CA GLU A 68 12.92 24.95 5.34
C GLU A 68 13.03 23.71 4.44
N VAL A 69 14.18 23.48 3.82
CA VAL A 69 14.44 22.27 3.01
C VAL A 69 14.39 21.02 3.88
N ILE A 70 14.92 21.07 5.11
CA ILE A 70 14.86 19.95 6.06
C ILE A 70 13.40 19.68 6.47
N ILE A 71 12.65 20.73 6.80
CA ILE A 71 11.21 20.60 7.16
C ILE A 71 10.41 20.03 5.99
N GLY A 72 10.70 20.50 4.77
CA GLY A 72 10.14 19.96 3.54
C GLY A 72 10.44 18.47 3.36
N GLY A 73 11.72 18.10 3.50
CA GLY A 73 12.17 16.71 3.41
C GLY A 73 11.53 15.79 4.45
N ILE A 74 11.38 16.24 5.71
CA ILE A 74 10.67 15.47 6.74
C ILE A 74 9.21 15.24 6.35
N ARG A 75 8.53 16.26 5.83
CA ARG A 75 7.13 16.15 5.42
C ARG A 75 6.97 15.19 4.24
N GLU A 76 7.81 15.34 3.23
CA GLU A 76 7.83 14.48 2.04
C GLU A 76 8.20 13.04 2.41
N GLY A 77 9.20 12.84 3.26
CA GLY A 77 9.56 11.51 3.77
C GLY A 77 8.40 10.83 4.51
N ARG A 78 7.61 11.56 5.29
CA ARG A 78 6.40 11.03 5.93
C ARG A 78 5.32 10.65 4.92
N GLU A 79 5.16 11.41 3.83
CA GLU A 79 4.23 11.08 2.74
C GLU A 79 4.67 9.80 2.01
N VAL A 80 5.93 9.71 1.63
CA VAL A 80 6.51 8.52 0.98
C VAL A 80 6.35 7.29 1.88
N PHE A 81 6.70 7.40 3.15
CA PHE A 81 6.56 6.30 4.10
C PHE A 81 5.11 5.85 4.28
N ALA A 82 4.17 6.79 4.41
CA ALA A 82 2.76 6.48 4.52
C ALA A 82 2.23 5.75 3.28
N ASN A 83 2.60 6.21 2.07
CA ASN A 83 2.21 5.58 0.81
C ASN A 83 2.85 4.20 0.63
N THR A 84 4.11 4.04 1.05
CA THR A 84 4.78 2.72 1.08
C THR A 84 4.02 1.74 1.99
N LEU A 85 3.59 2.18 3.17
CA LEU A 85 2.79 1.34 4.07
C LEU A 85 1.42 0.98 3.48
N LYS A 86 0.76 1.91 2.77
CA LYS A 86 -0.50 1.62 2.06
C LYS A 86 -0.28 0.54 1.01
N TYR A 87 0.77 0.67 0.18
CA TYR A 87 1.13 -0.29 -0.85
C TYR A 87 1.39 -1.69 -0.25
N ILE A 88 2.21 -1.78 0.79
CA ILE A 88 2.53 -3.06 1.46
C ILE A 88 1.26 -3.73 2.00
N LYS A 89 0.40 -2.98 2.69
CA LYS A 89 -0.85 -3.51 3.24
C LYS A 89 -1.79 -4.01 2.15
N ALA A 90 -1.94 -3.23 1.09
CA ALA A 90 -2.80 -3.57 -0.03
C ALA A 90 -2.31 -4.83 -0.75
N THR A 91 -1.03 -4.88 -1.10
CA THR A 91 -0.41 -6.02 -1.78
C THR A 91 -0.47 -7.31 -0.94
N LEU A 92 -0.16 -7.24 0.35
CA LEU A 92 -0.24 -8.41 1.22
C LEU A 92 -1.67 -8.92 1.38
N ALA A 93 -2.65 -8.03 1.56
CA ALA A 93 -4.04 -8.43 1.73
C ALA A 93 -4.62 -9.06 0.45
N SER A 94 -4.33 -8.48 -0.73
CA SER A 94 -4.72 -9.03 -2.02
C SER A 94 -4.10 -10.39 -2.28
N ASN A 95 -2.78 -10.51 -2.11
CA ASN A 95 -2.07 -11.77 -2.32
C ASN A 95 -2.53 -12.88 -1.35
N PHE A 96 -2.80 -12.56 -0.09
CA PHE A 96 -3.34 -13.54 0.86
C PHE A 96 -4.72 -14.02 0.44
N GLY A 97 -5.60 -13.11 -0.01
CA GLY A 97 -6.92 -13.45 -0.53
C GLY A 97 -6.82 -14.43 -1.70
N ASN A 98 -6.11 -14.03 -2.74
CA ASN A 98 -5.93 -14.84 -3.96
C ASN A 98 -5.28 -16.20 -3.67
N PHE A 99 -4.24 -16.22 -2.82
CA PHE A 99 -3.57 -17.46 -2.44
C PHE A 99 -4.51 -18.42 -1.71
N TYR A 100 -5.24 -17.95 -0.72
CA TYR A 100 -6.20 -18.77 0.03
C TYR A 100 -7.34 -19.25 -0.87
N ALA A 101 -7.86 -18.39 -1.75
CA ALA A 101 -8.92 -18.77 -2.68
C ALA A 101 -8.47 -19.92 -3.61
N VAL A 102 -7.30 -19.80 -4.24
CA VAL A 102 -6.76 -20.83 -5.14
C VAL A 102 -6.42 -22.11 -4.37
N ALA A 103 -5.72 -22.00 -3.23
CA ALA A 103 -5.31 -23.16 -2.45
C ALA A 103 -6.49 -23.97 -1.93
N ILE A 104 -7.52 -23.30 -1.39
CA ILE A 104 -8.69 -23.98 -0.84
C ILE A 104 -9.60 -24.50 -1.97
N SER A 105 -9.77 -23.76 -3.06
CA SER A 105 -10.59 -24.19 -4.20
C SER A 105 -10.08 -25.48 -4.84
N SER A 106 -8.76 -25.74 -4.80
CA SER A 106 -8.16 -26.97 -5.34
C SER A 106 -8.67 -28.25 -4.69
N PHE A 107 -9.25 -28.19 -3.49
CA PHE A 107 -9.86 -29.35 -2.83
C PHE A 107 -11.30 -29.64 -3.29
N PHE A 108 -12.00 -28.67 -3.89
CA PHE A 108 -13.43 -28.76 -4.20
C PHE A 108 -13.73 -28.61 -5.67
N ILE A 109 -12.88 -27.91 -6.42
CA ILE A 109 -13.06 -27.63 -7.84
C ILE A 109 -12.07 -28.50 -8.66
N PRO A 110 -12.56 -29.42 -9.51
CA PRO A 110 -11.71 -30.33 -10.28
C PRO A 110 -10.96 -29.65 -11.43
N THR A 111 -11.32 -28.41 -11.76
CA THR A 111 -10.71 -27.62 -12.83
C THR A 111 -10.00 -26.41 -12.23
N LEU A 112 -8.99 -25.88 -12.95
CA LEU A 112 -8.37 -24.62 -12.53
C LEU A 112 -9.40 -23.48 -12.56
N PRO A 113 -9.60 -22.79 -11.44
CA PRO A 113 -10.59 -21.70 -11.37
C PRO A 113 -10.16 -20.47 -12.17
N MET A 114 -8.87 -20.38 -12.54
CA MET A 114 -8.31 -19.39 -13.46
C MET A 114 -7.10 -19.98 -14.19
N LEU A 115 -6.96 -19.67 -15.46
CA LEU A 115 -5.81 -20.13 -16.25
C LEU A 115 -4.54 -19.33 -15.87
N PRO A 116 -3.32 -19.92 -15.97
CA PRO A 116 -2.08 -19.20 -15.65
C PRO A 116 -1.92 -17.87 -16.42
N ILE A 117 -2.30 -17.84 -17.70
CA ILE A 117 -2.24 -16.63 -18.52
C ILE A 117 -3.23 -15.54 -18.02
N GLN A 118 -4.37 -15.95 -17.51
CA GLN A 118 -5.36 -15.04 -16.90
C GLN A 118 -4.84 -14.49 -15.58
N ILE A 119 -4.13 -15.30 -14.78
CA ILE A 119 -3.49 -14.84 -13.52
C ILE A 119 -2.40 -13.80 -13.83
N LEU A 120 -1.59 -14.03 -14.87
CA LEU A 120 -0.59 -13.03 -15.29
C LEU A 120 -1.24 -11.71 -15.71
N LEU A 121 -2.35 -11.79 -16.46
CA LEU A 121 -3.09 -10.61 -16.86
C LEU A 121 -3.78 -9.91 -15.67
N LEU A 122 -4.31 -10.67 -14.73
CA LEU A 122 -4.89 -10.14 -13.49
C LEU A 122 -3.84 -9.31 -12.75
N ASN A 123 -2.66 -9.88 -12.48
CA ASN A 123 -1.58 -9.16 -11.82
C ASN A 123 -1.19 -7.90 -12.60
N LEU A 124 -1.04 -7.99 -13.92
CA LEU A 124 -0.70 -6.83 -14.74
C LEU A 124 -1.73 -5.70 -14.60
N LEU A 125 -3.02 -6.00 -14.63
CA LEU A 125 -4.10 -5.00 -14.56
C LEU A 125 -4.30 -4.44 -13.14
N SER A 126 -4.01 -5.19 -12.09
CA SER A 126 -4.13 -4.73 -10.71
C SER A 126 -2.86 -4.05 -10.17
N ASP A 127 -1.67 -4.48 -10.61
CA ASP A 127 -0.40 -3.94 -10.13
C ASP A 127 -0.18 -2.48 -10.54
N PHE A 128 -0.56 -2.07 -11.74
CA PHE A 128 -0.40 -0.68 -12.16
C PHE A 128 -1.17 0.31 -11.29
N PRO A 129 -2.47 0.14 -11.00
CA PRO A 129 -3.17 0.95 -10.00
C PRO A 129 -2.56 0.84 -8.60
N MET A 130 -2.09 -0.35 -8.20
CA MET A 130 -1.49 -0.57 -6.91
C MET A 130 -0.18 0.22 -6.73
N ILE A 131 0.69 0.24 -7.73
CA ILE A 131 1.93 1.03 -7.74
C ILE A 131 1.61 2.54 -7.70
N ALA A 132 0.52 2.98 -8.34
CA ALA A 132 0.12 4.38 -8.33
C ALA A 132 -0.27 4.88 -6.92
N VAL A 133 -0.49 4.00 -5.94
CA VAL A 133 -0.66 4.38 -4.52
C VAL A 133 0.57 5.14 -4.00
N ALA A 134 1.76 4.92 -4.57
CA ALA A 134 2.96 5.68 -4.23
C ALA A 134 2.81 7.20 -4.46
N THR A 135 1.93 7.61 -5.38
CA THR A 135 1.66 9.03 -5.69
C THR A 135 0.37 9.54 -5.04
N ASP A 136 -0.24 8.74 -4.17
CA ASP A 136 -1.54 9.05 -3.59
C ASP A 136 -1.46 10.11 -2.50
N ALA A 137 -2.55 10.85 -2.32
CA ALA A 137 -2.65 11.85 -1.27
C ALA A 137 -2.71 11.18 0.11
N VAL A 138 -1.92 11.69 1.05
CA VAL A 138 -1.90 11.21 2.44
C VAL A 138 -2.79 12.09 3.31
N ASP A 139 -3.58 11.50 4.20
CA ASP A 139 -4.42 12.22 5.14
C ASP A 139 -3.56 13.02 6.13
N LYS A 140 -4.01 14.23 6.48
CA LYS A 140 -3.22 15.16 7.32
C LYS A 140 -2.84 14.56 8.67
N GLU A 141 -3.73 13.79 9.27
CA GLU A 141 -3.54 13.12 10.54
C GLU A 141 -2.38 12.11 10.49
N GLU A 142 -2.12 11.57 9.30
CA GLU A 142 -1.03 10.62 9.07
C GLU A 142 0.35 11.30 9.02
N LEU A 143 0.39 12.59 8.78
CA LEU A 143 1.61 13.38 8.66
C LEU A 143 2.03 14.10 9.96
N LEU A 144 1.15 14.14 10.97
CA LEU A 144 1.40 14.89 12.21
C LEU A 144 2.51 14.29 13.07
N SER A 145 2.69 12.98 13.04
CA SER A 145 3.70 12.28 13.83
C SER A 145 4.48 11.27 13.00
N PRO A 146 5.75 11.00 13.36
CA PRO A 146 6.51 9.93 12.74
C PRO A 146 5.80 8.59 12.98
N ARG A 147 5.87 7.71 11.99
CA ARG A 147 5.28 6.37 12.05
C ARG A 147 6.37 5.32 12.07
N SER A 148 6.14 4.27 12.82
CA SER A 148 6.99 3.09 12.83
C SER A 148 6.32 1.94 12.08
N TYR A 149 7.16 1.06 11.57
CA TYR A 149 6.75 -0.13 10.84
C TYR A 149 6.48 -1.28 11.82
N HIS A 150 5.21 -1.57 12.07
CA HIS A 150 4.82 -2.69 12.92
C HIS A 150 4.34 -3.86 12.07
N VAL A 151 5.25 -4.79 11.75
CA VAL A 151 4.98 -5.97 10.92
C VAL A 151 3.76 -6.77 11.41
N ARG A 152 3.64 -6.96 12.72
CA ARG A 152 2.50 -7.70 13.31
C ARG A 152 1.14 -7.09 12.98
N ASP A 153 1.03 -5.76 13.01
CA ASP A 153 -0.24 -5.08 12.75
C ASP A 153 -0.58 -5.13 11.26
N ILE A 154 0.43 -5.04 10.39
CA ILE A 154 0.26 -5.20 8.95
C ILE A 154 -0.22 -6.61 8.62
N ILE A 155 0.43 -7.65 9.18
CA ILE A 155 0.04 -9.04 8.94
C ILE A 155 -1.39 -9.30 9.45
N LYS A 156 -1.75 -8.82 10.64
CA LYS A 156 -3.11 -9.00 11.19
C LYS A 156 -4.17 -8.38 10.29
N LEU A 157 -3.95 -7.12 9.86
CA LEU A 157 -4.88 -6.44 8.96
C LEU A 157 -4.96 -7.15 7.61
N ALA A 158 -3.80 -7.49 7.01
CA ALA A 158 -3.75 -8.19 5.73
C ALA A 158 -4.43 -9.57 5.80
N THR A 159 -4.23 -10.31 6.89
CA THR A 159 -4.90 -11.60 7.10
C THR A 159 -6.42 -11.42 7.24
N LEU A 160 -6.88 -10.46 8.04
CA LEU A 160 -8.31 -10.18 8.20
C LEU A 160 -8.97 -9.85 6.87
N LEU A 161 -8.38 -8.93 6.10
CA LEU A 161 -8.91 -8.49 4.81
C LEU A 161 -8.75 -9.57 3.74
N GLY A 162 -7.68 -10.37 3.78
CA GLY A 162 -7.49 -11.54 2.93
C GLY A 162 -8.55 -12.62 3.17
N ILE A 163 -8.95 -12.88 4.42
CA ILE A 163 -10.06 -13.79 4.74
C ILE A 163 -11.38 -13.26 4.16
N VAL A 164 -11.64 -11.95 4.31
CA VAL A 164 -12.84 -11.34 3.69
C VAL A 164 -12.82 -11.53 2.18
N SER A 165 -11.68 -11.26 1.51
CA SER A 165 -11.53 -11.48 0.07
C SER A 165 -11.83 -12.93 -0.31
N THR A 166 -11.21 -13.88 0.39
CA THR A 166 -11.40 -15.32 0.14
C THR A 166 -12.87 -15.74 0.26
N LEU A 167 -13.62 -15.22 1.24
CA LEU A 167 -15.05 -15.50 1.37
C LEU A 167 -15.83 -15.05 0.13
N PHE A 168 -15.51 -13.89 -0.42
CA PHE A 168 -16.13 -13.41 -1.65
C PHE A 168 -15.70 -14.23 -2.87
N ASP A 169 -14.45 -14.69 -2.95
CA ASP A 169 -14.01 -15.59 -4.01
C ASP A 169 -14.83 -16.89 -4.00
N PHE A 170 -15.12 -17.46 -2.82
CA PHE A 170 -16.01 -18.62 -2.71
C PHE A 170 -17.47 -18.30 -3.11
N MET A 171 -17.95 -17.08 -2.88
CA MET A 171 -19.24 -16.65 -3.40
C MET A 171 -19.24 -16.60 -4.94
N PHE A 172 -18.16 -16.11 -5.57
CA PHE A 172 -18.00 -16.20 -7.02
C PHE A 172 -17.99 -17.65 -7.50
N PHE A 173 -17.25 -18.54 -6.84
CA PHE A 173 -17.24 -19.96 -7.19
C PHE A 173 -18.64 -20.58 -7.07
N GLY A 174 -19.34 -20.34 -5.99
CA GLY A 174 -20.70 -20.87 -5.78
C GLY A 174 -21.72 -20.38 -6.82
N LEU A 175 -21.58 -19.13 -7.29
CA LEU A 175 -22.50 -18.55 -8.27
C LEU A 175 -22.19 -18.98 -9.70
N PHE A 176 -20.92 -19.10 -10.05
CA PHE A 176 -20.50 -19.29 -11.44
C PHE A 176 -20.00 -20.71 -11.78
N PHE A 177 -19.74 -21.55 -10.77
CA PHE A 177 -19.38 -22.96 -10.98
C PHE A 177 -20.65 -23.80 -11.27
N ARG A 178 -21.10 -23.81 -12.52
CA ARG A 178 -22.29 -24.56 -12.97
C ARG A 178 -21.96 -25.49 -14.15
N GLY A 179 -20.77 -26.12 -14.15
CA GLY A 179 -20.38 -27.13 -15.11
C GLY A 179 -19.53 -26.65 -16.30
N ASP A 180 -19.43 -25.35 -16.54
CA ASP A 180 -18.53 -24.78 -17.54
C ASP A 180 -17.39 -24.00 -16.87
N ALA A 181 -16.18 -24.53 -17.00
CA ALA A 181 -14.98 -23.93 -16.43
C ALA A 181 -14.67 -22.55 -17.03
N ALA A 182 -14.95 -22.33 -18.32
CA ALA A 182 -14.67 -21.05 -18.98
C ALA A 182 -15.56 -19.92 -18.44
N ILE A 183 -16.82 -20.22 -18.09
CA ILE A 183 -17.73 -19.26 -17.44
C ILE A 183 -17.19 -18.88 -16.06
N LEU A 184 -16.80 -19.85 -15.25
CA LEU A 184 -16.20 -19.59 -13.94
C LEU A 184 -14.93 -18.73 -14.08
N GLN A 185 -13.99 -19.17 -14.92
CA GLN A 185 -12.69 -18.51 -15.12
C GLN A 185 -12.85 -17.05 -15.52
N THR A 186 -13.76 -16.76 -16.46
CA THR A 186 -13.97 -15.38 -16.93
C THR A 186 -14.67 -14.52 -15.88
N ASN A 187 -15.73 -15.02 -15.26
CA ASN A 187 -16.50 -14.23 -14.29
C ASN A 187 -15.70 -13.98 -13.01
N TRP A 188 -14.90 -14.96 -12.58
CA TRP A 188 -14.01 -14.76 -11.43
C TRP A 188 -12.85 -13.83 -11.77
N PHE A 189 -12.26 -13.91 -12.96
CA PHE A 189 -11.25 -12.96 -13.44
C PHE A 189 -11.78 -11.51 -13.39
N VAL A 190 -12.96 -11.26 -13.96
CA VAL A 190 -13.57 -9.93 -13.94
C VAL A 190 -13.88 -9.49 -12.50
N GLY A 191 -14.46 -10.38 -11.71
CA GLY A 191 -14.80 -10.11 -10.30
C GLY A 191 -13.57 -9.80 -9.45
N SER A 192 -12.52 -10.62 -9.54
CA SER A 192 -11.27 -10.46 -8.78
C SER A 192 -10.60 -9.12 -9.06
N ILE A 193 -10.45 -8.74 -10.34
CA ILE A 193 -9.85 -7.44 -10.64
C ILE A 193 -10.71 -6.29 -10.10
N LEU A 194 -12.02 -6.32 -10.31
CA LEU A 194 -12.90 -5.26 -9.82
C LEU A 194 -12.90 -5.16 -8.30
N THR A 195 -12.86 -6.29 -7.57
CA THR A 195 -12.73 -6.28 -6.11
C THR A 195 -11.38 -5.73 -5.66
N GLU A 196 -10.28 -6.10 -6.31
CA GLU A 196 -8.95 -5.52 -6.02
C GLU A 196 -8.90 -4.01 -6.27
N LEU A 197 -9.48 -3.55 -7.38
CA LEU A 197 -9.51 -2.13 -7.71
C LEU A 197 -10.31 -1.31 -6.69
N VAL A 198 -11.48 -1.76 -6.26
CA VAL A 198 -12.25 -1.06 -5.22
C VAL A 198 -11.60 -1.18 -3.84
N PHE A 199 -10.91 -2.29 -3.57
CA PHE A 199 -10.16 -2.51 -2.34
C PHE A 199 -9.10 -1.44 -2.10
N ILE A 200 -8.40 -1.00 -3.15
CA ILE A 200 -7.40 0.08 -3.07
C ILE A 200 -8.00 1.33 -2.42
N TYR A 201 -9.23 1.70 -2.78
CA TYR A 201 -9.90 2.89 -2.22
C TYR A 201 -10.27 2.74 -0.74
N SER A 202 -10.49 1.53 -0.26
CA SER A 202 -10.69 1.27 1.16
C SER A 202 -9.37 1.32 1.95
N ILE A 203 -8.34 0.58 1.50
CA ILE A 203 -7.10 0.38 2.26
C ILE A 203 -6.17 1.61 2.27
N ARG A 204 -6.32 2.54 1.30
CA ARG A 204 -5.48 3.73 1.17
C ARG A 204 -5.60 4.73 2.31
N THR A 205 -6.60 4.59 3.17
CA THR A 205 -6.88 5.48 4.30
C THR A 205 -7.29 4.71 5.55
N LYS A 206 -6.96 5.22 6.72
CA LYS A 206 -7.51 4.72 7.99
C LYS A 206 -8.89 5.29 8.31
N LEU A 207 -9.22 6.43 7.72
CA LEU A 207 -10.53 7.06 7.83
C LEU A 207 -11.57 6.28 7.02
N PRO A 208 -12.87 6.50 7.27
CA PRO A 208 -13.90 6.08 6.34
C PRO A 208 -13.61 6.67 4.95
N PHE A 209 -13.77 5.86 3.88
CA PHE A 209 -13.36 6.24 2.51
C PHE A 209 -13.95 7.58 2.05
N TRP A 210 -15.16 7.93 2.53
CA TRP A 210 -15.83 9.20 2.19
C TRP A 210 -15.28 10.43 2.95
N ARG A 211 -14.45 10.23 3.98
CA ARG A 211 -13.75 11.30 4.72
C ARG A 211 -12.29 11.45 4.32
N ALA A 212 -11.76 10.49 3.59
CA ALA A 212 -10.39 10.51 3.11
C ALA A 212 -10.14 11.66 2.12
N ARG A 213 -8.90 12.07 1.98
CA ARG A 213 -8.48 12.98 0.90
C ARG A 213 -8.80 12.34 -0.46
N ARG A 214 -9.07 13.16 -1.46
CA ARG A 214 -9.32 12.68 -2.83
C ARG A 214 -8.10 11.90 -3.31
N PRO A 215 -8.30 10.75 -4.00
CA PRO A 215 -7.20 9.99 -4.57
C PRO A 215 -6.47 10.79 -5.64
N SER A 216 -5.22 10.45 -5.91
CA SER A 216 -4.46 11.09 -6.98
C SER A 216 -5.12 10.85 -8.33
N THR A 217 -4.92 11.80 -9.26
CA THR A 217 -5.44 11.67 -10.63
C THR A 217 -4.86 10.46 -11.36
N LEU A 218 -3.59 10.14 -11.09
CA LEU A 218 -2.92 8.97 -11.66
C LEU A 218 -3.55 7.68 -11.15
N LEU A 219 -3.75 7.54 -9.84
CA LEU A 219 -4.41 6.38 -9.25
C LEU A 219 -5.82 6.18 -9.84
N THR A 220 -6.61 7.26 -9.89
CA THR A 220 -7.97 7.21 -10.43
C THR A 220 -7.98 6.84 -11.91
N GLY A 221 -7.10 7.45 -12.71
CA GLY A 221 -6.99 7.17 -14.15
C GLY A 221 -6.62 5.72 -14.44
N LEU A 222 -5.61 5.18 -13.73
CA LEU A 222 -5.18 3.78 -13.89
C LEU A 222 -6.25 2.80 -13.41
N THR A 223 -6.92 3.09 -12.30
CA THR A 223 -8.02 2.24 -11.81
C THR A 223 -9.19 2.18 -12.78
N VAL A 224 -9.60 3.34 -13.31
CA VAL A 224 -10.70 3.40 -14.29
C VAL A 224 -10.31 2.69 -15.59
N SER A 225 -9.09 2.90 -16.09
CA SER A 225 -8.62 2.23 -17.31
C SER A 225 -8.52 0.73 -17.14
N ALA A 226 -8.01 0.24 -16.00
CA ALA A 226 -7.97 -1.18 -15.68
C ALA A 226 -9.38 -1.78 -15.58
N ALA A 227 -10.33 -1.09 -14.93
CA ALA A 227 -11.71 -1.54 -14.83
C ALA A 227 -12.40 -1.64 -16.21
N ILE A 228 -12.24 -0.62 -17.06
CA ILE A 228 -12.77 -0.65 -18.43
C ILE A 228 -12.15 -1.80 -19.22
N THR A 229 -10.82 -1.96 -19.17
CA THR A 229 -10.12 -3.06 -19.86
C THR A 229 -10.63 -4.42 -19.39
N THR A 230 -10.77 -4.60 -18.09
CA THR A 230 -11.28 -5.84 -17.47
C THR A 230 -12.67 -6.22 -17.97
N ILE A 231 -13.56 -5.24 -18.09
CA ILE A 231 -14.96 -5.48 -18.52
C ILE A 231 -15.02 -5.72 -20.04
N VAL A 232 -14.24 -4.97 -20.82
CA VAL A 232 -14.31 -5.00 -22.29
C VAL A 232 -13.56 -6.18 -22.88
N LEU A 233 -12.44 -6.56 -22.28
CA LEU A 233 -11.53 -7.58 -22.83
C LEU A 233 -12.20 -8.91 -23.15
N PRO A 234 -13.09 -9.50 -22.31
CA PRO A 234 -13.77 -10.74 -22.63
C PRO A 234 -14.66 -10.71 -23.88
N TYR A 235 -15.08 -9.53 -24.33
CA TYR A 235 -15.87 -9.35 -25.54
C TYR A 235 -15.01 -9.17 -26.80
N THR A 236 -13.70 -9.03 -26.66
CA THR A 236 -12.78 -8.84 -27.76
C THR A 236 -12.29 -10.17 -28.33
N ARG A 237 -11.89 -10.19 -29.61
CA ARG A 237 -11.26 -11.37 -30.23
C ARG A 237 -9.99 -11.78 -29.47
N ILE A 238 -9.17 -10.82 -29.05
CA ILE A 238 -7.94 -11.10 -28.28
C ILE A 238 -8.29 -11.76 -26.93
N GLY A 239 -9.29 -11.27 -26.23
CA GLY A 239 -9.74 -11.87 -24.97
C GLY A 239 -10.19 -13.32 -25.13
N GLN A 240 -10.93 -13.60 -26.20
CA GLN A 240 -11.46 -14.94 -26.47
C GLN A 240 -10.41 -15.92 -27.00
N THR A 241 -9.50 -15.47 -27.88
CA THR A 241 -8.52 -16.35 -28.50
C THR A 241 -7.24 -16.52 -27.69
N ALA A 242 -6.70 -15.46 -27.10
CA ALA A 242 -5.45 -15.49 -26.36
C ALA A 242 -5.64 -15.85 -24.88
N PHE A 243 -6.73 -15.37 -24.26
CA PHE A 243 -6.99 -15.56 -22.83
C PHE A 243 -8.12 -16.56 -22.55
N HIS A 244 -8.74 -17.12 -23.60
CA HIS A 244 -9.83 -18.11 -23.52
C HIS A 244 -11.03 -17.62 -22.70
N PHE A 245 -11.33 -16.31 -22.74
CA PHE A 245 -12.48 -15.75 -22.07
C PHE A 245 -13.77 -16.11 -22.79
N HIS A 246 -14.81 -16.35 -21.97
CA HIS A 246 -16.19 -16.48 -22.42
C HIS A 246 -16.96 -15.20 -22.08
N PRO A 247 -17.54 -14.46 -23.06
CA PRO A 247 -18.18 -13.17 -22.78
C PRO A 247 -19.27 -13.29 -21.69
N PRO A 248 -19.17 -12.53 -20.58
CA PRO A 248 -20.19 -12.57 -19.55
C PRO A 248 -21.55 -12.10 -20.04
N SER A 249 -22.62 -12.76 -19.64
CA SER A 249 -23.97 -12.27 -19.89
C SER A 249 -24.28 -11.03 -19.05
N THR A 250 -25.29 -10.26 -19.46
CA THR A 250 -25.74 -9.10 -18.67
C THR A 250 -26.11 -9.49 -17.24
N ALA A 251 -26.73 -10.65 -17.05
CA ALA A 251 -27.07 -11.18 -15.72
C ALA A 251 -25.80 -11.45 -14.89
N HIS A 252 -24.74 -12.04 -15.50
CA HIS A 252 -23.46 -12.26 -14.84
C HIS A 252 -22.80 -10.94 -14.43
N LEU A 253 -22.81 -9.92 -15.30
CA LEU A 253 -22.28 -8.60 -14.95
C LEU A 253 -23.03 -7.97 -13.78
N VAL A 254 -24.36 -8.04 -13.75
CA VAL A 254 -25.15 -7.53 -12.61
C VAL A 254 -24.76 -8.25 -11.32
N MET A 255 -24.61 -9.58 -11.34
CA MET A 255 -24.16 -10.37 -10.18
C MET A 255 -22.76 -9.95 -9.75
N ILE A 256 -21.81 -9.80 -10.69
CA ILE A 256 -20.43 -9.37 -10.39
C ILE A 256 -20.44 -7.99 -9.72
N PHE A 257 -21.12 -7.01 -10.31
CA PHE A 257 -21.17 -5.65 -9.73
C PHE A 257 -21.85 -5.64 -8.34
N SER A 258 -22.87 -6.45 -8.14
CA SER A 258 -23.52 -6.59 -6.82
C SER A 258 -22.55 -7.17 -5.78
N LEU A 259 -21.78 -8.20 -6.14
CA LEU A 259 -20.76 -8.78 -5.27
C LEU A 259 -19.64 -7.78 -4.98
N VAL A 260 -19.15 -7.07 -6.00
CA VAL A 260 -18.10 -6.05 -5.84
C VAL A 260 -18.56 -4.92 -4.90
N ALA A 261 -19.79 -4.45 -5.04
CA ALA A 261 -20.35 -3.43 -4.14
C ALA A 261 -20.46 -3.94 -2.70
N THR A 262 -20.95 -5.18 -2.52
CA THR A 262 -21.06 -5.81 -1.19
C THR A 262 -19.68 -6.05 -0.59
N TYR A 263 -18.71 -6.51 -1.39
CA TYR A 263 -17.32 -6.68 -0.99
C TYR A 263 -16.73 -5.36 -0.47
N PHE A 264 -16.91 -4.27 -1.23
CA PHE A 264 -16.39 -2.96 -0.82
C PHE A 264 -16.94 -2.53 0.53
N VAL A 265 -18.26 -2.66 0.75
CA VAL A 265 -18.90 -2.31 2.02
C VAL A 265 -18.37 -3.21 3.15
N THR A 266 -18.28 -4.52 2.93
CA THR A 266 -17.80 -5.46 3.94
C THR A 266 -16.34 -5.20 4.31
N THR A 267 -15.49 -4.97 3.32
CA THR A 267 -14.07 -4.64 3.53
C THR A 267 -13.91 -3.33 4.28
N GLU A 268 -14.68 -2.31 3.93
CA GLU A 268 -14.67 -1.02 4.63
C GLU A 268 -15.09 -1.18 6.09
N LEU A 269 -16.15 -1.93 6.38
CA LEU A 269 -16.58 -2.21 7.74
C LEU A 269 -15.54 -3.02 8.53
N ALA A 270 -14.94 -4.03 7.92
CA ALA A 270 -13.88 -4.83 8.54
C ALA A 270 -12.65 -3.97 8.88
N LYS A 271 -12.21 -3.10 7.96
CA LYS A 271 -11.13 -2.13 8.19
C LYS A 271 -11.45 -1.19 9.34
N LEU A 272 -12.63 -0.56 9.33
CA LEU A 272 -13.02 0.38 10.36
C LEU A 272 -13.16 -0.30 11.73
N GLY A 273 -13.66 -1.54 11.77
CA GLY A 273 -13.67 -2.35 12.99
C GLY A 273 -12.26 -2.62 13.49
N TYR A 274 -11.33 -3.00 12.62
CA TYR A 274 -9.94 -3.23 12.99
C TYR A 274 -9.27 -1.97 13.57
N GLU A 275 -9.38 -0.83 12.87
CA GLU A 275 -8.78 0.43 13.31
C GLU A 275 -9.39 0.91 14.66
N ARG A 276 -10.66 0.65 14.92
CA ARG A 276 -11.32 1.03 16.16
C ARG A 276 -10.93 0.16 17.36
N PHE A 277 -10.82 -1.16 17.17
CA PHE A 277 -10.67 -2.11 18.28
C PHE A 277 -9.26 -2.64 18.45
N VAL A 278 -8.46 -2.73 17.40
CA VAL A 278 -7.13 -3.36 17.42
C VAL A 278 -6.00 -2.34 17.34
N SER A 279 -6.19 -1.28 16.57
CA SER A 279 -5.19 -0.22 16.38
C SER A 279 -5.79 1.17 16.66
N PRO A 280 -6.32 1.43 17.88
CA PRO A 280 -6.89 2.74 18.16
C PRO A 280 -5.81 3.79 17.95
N ILE A 281 -6.13 4.83 17.19
CA ILE A 281 -5.29 6.03 17.04
C ILE A 281 -5.06 6.55 18.45
N LYS A 282 -3.84 6.37 18.98
CA LYS A 282 -3.45 7.01 20.23
C LYS A 282 -3.44 8.51 19.96
N SER A 283 -4.55 9.18 20.32
CA SER A 283 -4.58 10.62 20.46
C SER A 283 -3.66 10.97 21.64
N ARG A 284 -2.44 11.38 21.35
CA ARG A 284 -1.59 12.13 22.26
C ARG A 284 -1.28 13.49 21.68
#